data_a7d236b518984dc0a33abe7b886f5787
#
_entry.id   a7d236b518984dc0a33abe7b886f5787
#
_cell.length_a   1.000
_cell.length_b   1.000
_cell.length_c   1.000
_cell.angle_alpha   90.00
_cell.angle_beta   90.00
_cell.angle_gamma   90.00
#
_symmetry.space_group_name_H-M   'P 1'
#
loop_
_entity.id
_entity.type
_entity.pdbx_description
1 polymer ?
#
loop_
_entity_poly.entity_id
_entity_poly.type
_entity_poly.pdbx_seq_one_letter_code
_entity_poly.pdbx_strand_id
1 'polypeptide(L)'
;MERVIVYIDGFNLYFGICDKGWRRYLWLDLPALATRLLTPGQQLVATKYFTARVRADPGKIRRQSTYLQALEARGGLTIHYGRYQERTKQCHSCHAAWTEYEEKMSDVRLASELLRDAYSDRYDSALIVSADADLQPPIEMIRLDHPLKRVVAAFPPARDSYHLRGIAHEYFRLGRARLSKSQLPPAIKKADGFLLRRPVEWQ
;
A
#
# COMPACT_ATOMS: atom_id res chain seq x y z
N MET A 1 14.95 10.98 -18.08
CA MET A 1 14.57 10.78 -16.65
C MET A 1 13.98 9.40 -16.52
N GLU A 2 14.41 8.65 -15.53
CA GLU A 2 13.94 7.29 -15.24
C GLU A 2 12.46 7.33 -14.76
N ARG A 3 11.58 6.65 -15.46
CA ARG A 3 10.14 6.59 -15.17
C ARG A 3 9.89 5.65 -14.02
N VAL A 4 9.28 6.13 -12.91
CA VAL A 4 9.00 5.32 -11.74
C VAL A 4 7.49 5.23 -11.48
N ILE A 5 7.00 4.00 -11.29
CA ILE A 5 5.66 3.75 -10.72
C ILE A 5 5.84 3.22 -9.30
N VAL A 6 5.06 3.78 -8.36
CA VAL A 6 5.07 3.35 -6.96
C VAL A 6 3.80 2.54 -6.67
N TYR A 7 4.00 1.29 -6.22
CA TYR A 7 2.96 0.33 -5.84
C TYR A 7 2.92 0.23 -4.32
N ILE A 8 1.81 0.57 -3.71
CA ILE A 8 1.68 0.61 -2.25
C ILE A 8 0.67 -0.44 -1.80
N ASP A 9 1.17 -1.46 -1.12
CA ASP A 9 0.35 -2.42 -0.39
C ASP A 9 -0.19 -1.76 0.88
N GLY A 10 -1.49 -1.52 0.89
CA GLY A 10 -2.15 -0.77 1.94
C GLY A 10 -2.17 -1.49 3.28
N PHE A 11 -2.36 -2.80 3.28
CA PHE A 11 -2.41 -3.58 4.51
C PHE A 11 -1.02 -3.77 5.10
N ASN A 12 -0.03 -4.09 4.28
CA ASN A 12 1.35 -4.26 4.73
C ASN A 12 1.89 -2.95 5.33
N LEU A 13 1.62 -1.82 4.67
CA LEU A 13 1.98 -0.49 5.17
C LEU A 13 1.23 -0.14 6.46
N TYR A 14 -0.10 -0.32 6.51
CA TYR A 14 -0.92 -0.02 7.67
C TYR A 14 -0.50 -0.81 8.91
N PHE A 15 -0.41 -2.14 8.77
CA PHE A 15 0.00 -2.99 9.89
C PHE A 15 1.43 -2.73 10.30
N GLY A 16 2.34 -2.50 9.35
CA GLY A 16 3.71 -2.16 9.66
C GLY A 16 3.86 -0.88 10.49
N ILE A 17 3.07 0.16 10.19
CA ILE A 17 3.02 1.40 10.97
C ILE A 17 2.42 1.14 12.37
N CYS A 18 1.34 0.34 12.45
CA CYS A 18 0.70 -0.01 13.71
C CYS A 18 1.61 -0.81 14.64
N ASP A 19 2.26 -1.85 14.10
CA ASP A 19 3.15 -2.74 14.86
C ASP A 19 4.40 -1.99 15.37
N LYS A 20 4.82 -0.95 14.66
CA LYS A 20 5.89 -0.06 15.12
C LYS A 20 5.43 0.94 16.20
N GLY A 21 4.13 0.99 16.51
CA GLY A 21 3.56 1.97 17.44
C GLY A 21 3.47 3.39 16.87
N TRP A 22 3.50 3.55 15.54
CA TRP A 22 3.56 4.85 14.86
C TRP A 22 2.21 5.29 14.30
N ARG A 23 1.09 4.96 14.96
CA ARG A 23 -0.29 5.23 14.49
C ARG A 23 -0.55 6.68 14.10
N ARG A 24 0.14 7.63 14.73
CA ARG A 24 0.07 9.05 14.37
C ARG A 24 0.51 9.37 12.93
N TYR A 25 1.17 8.43 12.24
CA TYR A 25 1.56 8.58 10.84
C TYR A 25 0.64 7.84 9.86
N LEU A 26 -0.52 7.36 10.29
CA LEU A 26 -1.49 6.69 9.42
C LEU A 26 -2.24 7.65 8.48
N TRP A 27 -2.24 8.96 8.78
CA TRP A 27 -2.86 9.99 7.93
C TRP A 27 -1.92 10.42 6.81
N LEU A 28 -1.47 9.45 5.98
CA LEU A 28 -0.44 9.66 4.95
C LEU A 28 -1.00 10.27 3.66
N ASP A 29 -0.29 11.26 3.12
CA ASP A 29 -0.35 11.67 1.72
C ASP A 29 0.49 10.68 0.90
N LEU A 30 -0.14 9.66 0.32
CA LEU A 30 0.56 8.60 -0.41
C LEU A 30 1.28 9.12 -1.66
N PRO A 31 0.73 10.03 -2.48
CA PRO A 31 1.48 10.68 -3.55
C PRO A 31 2.72 11.45 -3.06
N ALA A 32 2.59 12.19 -1.97
CA ALA A 32 3.74 12.89 -1.38
C ALA A 32 4.80 11.91 -0.83
N LEU A 33 4.35 10.79 -0.24
CA LEU A 33 5.26 9.71 0.15
C LEU A 33 5.98 9.14 -1.08
N ALA A 34 5.24 8.77 -2.13
CA ALA A 34 5.80 8.24 -3.36
C ALA A 34 6.89 9.15 -3.94
N THR A 35 6.60 10.45 -4.05
CA THR A 35 7.59 11.45 -4.52
C THR A 35 8.86 11.47 -3.65
N ARG A 36 8.72 11.32 -2.32
CA ARG A 36 9.86 11.32 -1.38
C ARG A 36 10.68 10.03 -1.37
N LEU A 37 10.20 9.00 -2.04
CA LEU A 37 10.93 7.74 -2.20
C LEU A 37 11.85 7.75 -3.42
N LEU A 38 11.63 8.67 -4.36
CA LEU A 38 12.43 8.80 -5.56
C LEU A 38 13.82 9.40 -5.25
N THR A 39 14.77 9.03 -6.10
CA THR A 39 16.13 9.58 -6.11
C THR A 39 16.28 10.64 -7.22
N PRO A 40 17.33 11.50 -7.17
CA PRO A 40 17.61 12.43 -8.26
C PRO A 40 17.70 11.71 -9.62
N GLY A 41 17.11 12.31 -10.65
CA GLY A 41 17.06 11.74 -11.99
C GLY A 41 15.81 10.87 -12.26
N GLN A 42 15.02 10.55 -11.26
CA GLN A 42 13.77 9.80 -11.36
C GLN A 42 12.55 10.73 -11.49
N GLN A 43 11.53 10.24 -12.21
CA GLN A 43 10.23 10.91 -12.38
C GLN A 43 9.10 9.98 -11.95
N LEU A 44 8.24 10.44 -11.05
CA LEU A 44 7.03 9.71 -10.66
C LEU A 44 6.01 9.73 -11.81
N VAL A 45 5.70 8.57 -12.38
CA VAL A 45 4.68 8.42 -13.43
C VAL A 45 3.31 8.17 -12.82
N ALA A 46 3.24 7.30 -11.81
CA ALA A 46 1.97 6.97 -11.13
C ALA A 46 2.22 6.48 -9.70
N THR A 47 1.21 6.68 -8.86
CA THR A 47 1.08 6.04 -7.55
C THR A 47 -0.14 5.14 -7.56
N LYS A 48 0.04 3.85 -7.30
CA LYS A 48 -1.02 2.84 -7.23
C LYS A 48 -1.12 2.31 -5.81
N TYR A 49 -2.31 2.44 -5.22
CA TYR A 49 -2.59 2.02 -3.85
C TYR A 49 -3.55 0.83 -3.83
N PHE A 50 -3.14 -0.26 -3.22
CA PHE A 50 -3.89 -1.53 -3.16
C PHE A 50 -4.43 -1.72 -1.76
N THR A 51 -5.74 -1.89 -1.63
CA THR A 51 -6.43 -2.04 -0.34
C THR A 51 -7.78 -2.71 -0.54
N ALA A 52 -8.46 -3.08 0.54
CA ALA A 52 -9.85 -3.50 0.50
C ALA A 52 -10.65 -2.76 1.59
N ARG A 53 -11.95 -2.53 1.35
CA ARG A 53 -12.80 -1.87 2.35
C ARG A 53 -13.05 -2.80 3.52
N VAL A 54 -12.55 -2.42 4.71
CA VAL A 54 -12.74 -3.22 5.94
C VAL A 54 -14.22 -3.36 6.28
N ARG A 55 -14.54 -4.48 6.94
CA ARG A 55 -15.88 -4.83 7.40
C ARG A 55 -15.86 -5.19 8.88
N ALA A 56 -16.99 -5.38 9.48
CA ALA A 56 -17.22 -5.83 10.85
C ALA A 56 -17.06 -4.79 11.97
N ASP A 57 -16.04 -3.95 11.97
CA ASP A 57 -15.79 -2.97 13.02
C ASP A 57 -16.20 -1.56 12.56
N PRO A 58 -17.29 -0.98 13.09
CA PRO A 58 -17.77 0.34 12.67
C PRO A 58 -16.74 1.46 12.83
N GLY A 59 -15.90 1.38 13.87
CA GLY A 59 -14.84 2.34 14.11
C GLY A 59 -13.74 2.27 13.05
N LYS A 60 -13.31 1.06 12.70
CA LYS A 60 -12.33 0.84 11.62
C LYS A 60 -12.89 1.24 10.27
N ILE A 61 -14.16 0.89 9.98
CA ILE A 61 -14.85 1.26 8.73
C ILE A 61 -14.87 2.78 8.59
N ARG A 62 -15.28 3.51 9.63
CA ARG A 62 -15.33 4.98 9.60
C ARG A 62 -13.95 5.59 9.37
N ARG A 63 -12.93 5.17 10.12
CA ARG A 63 -11.56 5.69 9.96
C ARG A 63 -11.01 5.43 8.56
N GLN A 64 -11.14 4.20 8.05
CA GLN A 64 -10.68 3.87 6.71
C GLN A 64 -11.47 4.64 5.65
N SER A 65 -12.80 4.72 5.76
CA SER A 65 -13.63 5.45 4.81
C SER A 65 -13.25 6.93 4.75
N THR A 66 -13.02 7.57 5.91
CA THR A 66 -12.53 8.95 5.98
C THR A 66 -11.18 9.11 5.28
N TYR A 67 -10.25 8.18 5.51
CA TYR A 67 -8.93 8.21 4.89
C TYR A 67 -8.99 8.02 3.37
N LEU A 68 -9.76 7.03 2.89
CA LEU A 68 -9.90 6.79 1.46
C LEU A 68 -10.52 7.99 0.74
N GLN A 69 -11.57 8.60 1.32
CA GLN A 69 -12.15 9.82 0.77
C GLN A 69 -11.16 11.00 0.79
N ALA A 70 -10.29 11.08 1.79
CA ALA A 70 -9.26 12.10 1.85
C ALA A 70 -8.21 11.92 0.75
N LEU A 71 -7.80 10.68 0.48
CA LEU A 71 -6.91 10.35 -0.64
C LEU A 71 -7.55 10.64 -1.99
N GLU A 72 -8.83 10.28 -2.18
CA GLU A 72 -9.60 10.58 -3.40
C GLU A 72 -9.70 12.09 -3.62
N ALA A 73 -10.02 12.87 -2.59
CA ALA A 73 -10.10 14.33 -2.66
C ALA A 73 -8.73 14.99 -2.90
N ARG A 74 -7.65 14.40 -2.38
CA ARG A 74 -6.27 14.83 -2.62
C ARG A 74 -5.83 14.57 -4.05
N GLY A 75 -6.24 13.45 -4.62
CA GLY A 75 -5.86 13.01 -5.96
C GLY A 75 -4.38 12.60 -6.07
N GLY A 76 -3.93 12.36 -7.30
CA GLY A 76 -2.54 11.98 -7.61
C GLY A 76 -2.23 10.51 -7.38
N LEU A 77 -3.24 9.66 -7.19
CA LEU A 77 -3.09 8.20 -7.10
C LEU A 77 -4.30 7.48 -7.69
N THR A 78 -4.10 6.20 -8.00
CA THR A 78 -5.18 5.27 -8.34
C THR A 78 -5.37 4.27 -7.20
N ILE A 79 -6.60 4.12 -6.70
CA ILE A 79 -6.93 3.15 -5.66
C ILE A 79 -7.47 1.88 -6.32
N HIS A 80 -6.83 0.76 -6.04
CA HIS A 80 -7.23 -0.57 -6.48
C HIS A 80 -7.84 -1.33 -5.30
N TYR A 81 -9.12 -1.66 -5.39
CA TYR A 81 -9.83 -2.34 -4.32
C TYR A 81 -9.80 -3.85 -4.50
N GLY A 82 -9.35 -4.57 -3.50
CA GLY A 82 -9.62 -5.99 -3.28
C GLY A 82 -11.05 -6.22 -2.76
N ARG A 83 -11.29 -7.38 -2.19
CA ARG A 83 -12.58 -7.77 -1.60
C ARG A 83 -12.36 -8.31 -0.19
N TYR A 84 -13.34 -8.09 0.68
CA TYR A 84 -13.48 -8.88 1.90
C TYR A 84 -14.46 -10.01 1.66
N GLN A 85 -14.03 -11.22 1.98
CA GLN A 85 -14.85 -12.43 1.93
C GLN A 85 -15.23 -12.80 3.36
N GLU A 86 -16.50 -13.01 3.57
CA GLU A 86 -17.03 -13.55 4.81
C GLU A 86 -16.81 -15.07 4.82
N ARG A 87 -16.25 -15.58 5.90
CA ARG A 87 -16.07 -17.01 6.16
C ARG A 87 -16.64 -17.36 7.52
N THR A 88 -17.55 -18.32 7.57
CA THR A 88 -17.95 -18.95 8.81
C THR A 88 -16.90 -19.99 9.18
N LYS A 89 -16.27 -19.82 10.32
CA LYS A 89 -15.39 -20.85 10.94
C LYS A 89 -16.14 -21.53 12.07
N GLN A 90 -15.84 -22.80 12.26
CA GLN A 90 -16.40 -23.61 13.34
C GLN A 90 -15.26 -24.25 14.13
N CYS A 91 -15.37 -24.21 15.45
CA CYS A 91 -14.45 -24.92 16.32
C CYS A 91 -14.68 -26.44 16.22
N HIS A 92 -13.64 -27.17 15.95
CA HIS A 92 -13.71 -28.64 15.85
C HIS A 92 -14.02 -29.32 17.19
N SER A 93 -13.74 -28.67 18.33
CA SER A 93 -13.91 -29.27 19.65
C SER A 93 -15.29 -28.92 20.28
N CYS A 94 -15.75 -27.67 20.19
CA CYS A 94 -16.98 -27.23 20.85
C CYS A 94 -18.09 -26.83 19.85
N HIS A 95 -17.84 -26.98 18.53
CA HIS A 95 -18.75 -26.64 17.44
C HIS A 95 -19.25 -25.18 17.44
N ALA A 96 -18.70 -24.30 18.28
CA ALA A 96 -19.01 -22.87 18.23
C ALA A 96 -18.64 -22.32 16.86
N ALA A 97 -19.57 -21.62 16.25
CA ALA A 97 -19.37 -20.98 14.95
C ALA A 97 -19.18 -19.46 15.12
N TRP A 98 -18.24 -18.88 14.35
CA TRP A 98 -18.05 -17.44 14.26
C TRP A 98 -17.79 -17.01 12.84
N THR A 99 -18.09 -15.77 12.55
CA THR A 99 -17.80 -15.15 11.26
C THR A 99 -16.45 -14.45 11.30
N GLU A 100 -15.61 -14.75 10.34
CA GLU A 100 -14.33 -14.09 10.09
C GLU A 100 -14.36 -13.41 8.73
N TYR A 101 -13.73 -12.25 8.65
CA TYR A 101 -13.61 -11.50 7.40
C TYR A 101 -12.17 -11.55 6.93
N GLU A 102 -11.94 -12.20 5.80
CA GLU A 102 -10.62 -12.34 5.18
C GLU A 102 -10.52 -11.40 3.99
N GLU A 103 -9.44 -10.65 3.92
CA GLU A 103 -9.11 -9.87 2.75
C GLU A 103 -8.62 -10.79 1.62
N LYS A 104 -9.06 -10.52 0.41
CA LYS A 104 -8.70 -11.26 -0.79
C LYS A 104 -8.46 -10.31 -1.96
N MET A 105 -7.57 -10.72 -2.85
CA MET A 105 -7.33 -10.14 -4.16
C MET A 105 -6.46 -8.88 -4.21
N SER A 106 -6.10 -8.20 -3.11
CA SER A 106 -5.23 -7.01 -3.20
C SER A 106 -3.84 -7.37 -3.70
N ASP A 107 -3.23 -8.45 -3.20
CA ASP A 107 -1.88 -8.88 -3.59
C ASP A 107 -1.86 -9.39 -5.02
N VAL A 108 -2.87 -10.21 -5.41
CA VAL A 108 -3.04 -10.66 -6.79
C VAL A 108 -3.23 -9.45 -7.73
N ARG A 109 -3.99 -8.45 -7.32
CA ARG A 109 -4.20 -7.24 -8.10
C ARG A 109 -2.93 -6.40 -8.21
N LEU A 110 -2.15 -6.27 -7.13
CA LEU A 110 -0.86 -5.61 -7.14
C LEU A 110 0.09 -6.31 -8.11
N ALA A 111 0.24 -7.63 -7.99
CA ALA A 111 1.06 -8.45 -8.88
C ALA A 111 0.65 -8.30 -10.36
N SER A 112 -0.67 -8.38 -10.64
CA SER A 112 -1.20 -8.22 -11.99
C SER A 112 -0.94 -6.84 -12.58
N GLU A 113 -1.12 -5.77 -11.80
CA GLU A 113 -0.83 -4.39 -12.23
C GLU A 113 0.66 -4.17 -12.46
N LEU A 114 1.51 -4.73 -11.59
CA LEU A 114 2.97 -4.67 -11.71
C LEU A 114 3.45 -5.30 -13.02
N LEU A 115 2.96 -6.52 -13.31
CA LEU A 115 3.27 -7.23 -14.56
C LEU A 115 2.71 -6.49 -15.79
N ARG A 116 1.43 -6.09 -15.75
CA ARG A 116 0.80 -5.36 -16.85
C ARG A 116 1.59 -4.12 -17.23
N ASP A 117 2.01 -3.34 -16.24
CA ASP A 117 2.78 -2.12 -16.49
C ASP A 117 4.19 -2.42 -17.01
N ALA A 118 4.81 -3.53 -16.60
CA ALA A 118 6.09 -3.98 -17.12
C ALA A 118 6.01 -4.34 -18.61
N TYR A 119 5.04 -5.20 -18.97
CA TYR A 119 4.83 -5.64 -20.35
C TYR A 119 4.32 -4.51 -21.26
N SER A 120 3.63 -3.51 -20.72
CA SER A 120 3.19 -2.32 -21.47
C SER A 120 4.21 -1.18 -21.49
N ASP A 121 5.42 -1.41 -21.03
CA ASP A 121 6.51 -0.44 -20.93
C ASP A 121 6.15 0.90 -20.28
N ARG A 122 5.39 0.84 -19.18
CA ARG A 122 4.89 2.04 -18.47
C ARG A 122 5.88 2.61 -17.47
N TYR A 123 6.92 1.89 -17.10
CA TYR A 123 7.98 2.34 -16.20
C TYR A 123 9.34 1.77 -16.58
N ASP A 124 10.38 2.40 -16.09
CA ASP A 124 11.75 1.89 -16.10
C ASP A 124 12.09 1.22 -14.76
N SER A 125 11.56 1.80 -13.66
CA SER A 125 11.66 1.24 -12.30
C SER A 125 10.30 1.14 -11.62
N ALA A 126 10.04 0.01 -10.98
CA ALA A 126 8.92 -0.21 -10.07
C ALA A 126 9.41 -0.11 -8.62
N LEU A 127 8.76 0.73 -7.80
CA LEU A 127 9.02 0.82 -6.37
C LEU A 127 7.83 0.22 -5.61
N ILE A 128 8.05 -0.87 -4.90
CA ILE A 128 7.02 -1.64 -4.20
C ILE A 128 7.12 -1.38 -2.70
N VAL A 129 6.08 -0.79 -2.12
CA VAL A 129 5.96 -0.58 -0.68
C VAL A 129 5.22 -1.78 -0.08
N SER A 130 5.94 -2.85 0.14
CA SER A 130 5.48 -4.09 0.78
C SER A 130 6.68 -4.92 1.25
N ALA A 131 6.44 -5.88 2.14
CA ALA A 131 7.37 -6.94 2.53
C ALA A 131 6.73 -8.32 2.34
N ASP A 132 5.69 -8.41 1.51
CA ASP A 132 4.99 -9.66 1.24
C ASP A 132 5.80 -10.55 0.30
N ALA A 133 6.10 -11.77 0.75
CA ALA A 133 6.85 -12.77 -0.03
C ALA A 133 6.10 -13.24 -1.27
N ASP A 134 4.76 -13.13 -1.31
CA ASP A 134 3.94 -13.54 -2.45
C ASP A 134 4.18 -12.66 -3.70
N LEU A 135 4.90 -11.54 -3.53
CA LEU A 135 5.36 -10.71 -4.64
C LEU A 135 6.66 -11.21 -5.30
N GLN A 136 7.29 -12.27 -4.78
CA GLN A 136 8.48 -12.86 -5.37
C GLN A 136 8.25 -13.31 -6.82
N PRO A 137 7.22 -14.14 -7.14
CA PRO A 137 7.02 -14.65 -8.50
C PRO A 137 6.85 -13.56 -9.56
N PRO A 138 6.02 -12.51 -9.38
CA PRO A 138 5.92 -11.45 -10.39
C PRO A 138 7.23 -10.66 -10.56
N ILE A 139 8.03 -10.48 -9.51
CA ILE A 139 9.33 -9.81 -9.61
C ILE A 139 10.32 -10.68 -10.42
N GLU A 140 10.33 -12.01 -10.19
CA GLU A 140 11.15 -12.96 -10.95
C GLU A 140 10.81 -12.91 -12.44
N MET A 141 9.53 -12.91 -12.80
CA MET A 141 9.07 -12.80 -14.18
C MET A 141 9.57 -11.49 -14.83
N ILE A 142 9.46 -10.36 -14.13
CA ILE A 142 9.94 -9.08 -14.66
C ILE A 142 11.45 -9.11 -14.89
N ARG A 143 12.21 -9.67 -13.95
CA ARG A 143 13.67 -9.77 -14.12
C ARG A 143 14.09 -10.66 -15.27
N LEU A 144 13.34 -11.72 -15.54
CA LEU A 144 13.60 -12.66 -16.62
C LEU A 144 13.23 -12.05 -17.98
N ASP A 145 12.00 -11.52 -18.09
CA ASP A 145 11.42 -11.10 -19.36
C ASP A 145 11.78 -9.65 -19.72
N HIS A 146 12.09 -8.82 -18.72
CA HIS A 146 12.41 -7.39 -18.87
C HIS A 146 13.68 -7.00 -18.10
N PRO A 147 14.87 -7.52 -18.46
CA PRO A 147 16.11 -7.35 -17.69
C PRO A 147 16.58 -5.90 -17.54
N LEU A 148 16.06 -4.98 -18.35
CA LEU A 148 16.36 -3.55 -18.24
C LEU A 148 15.46 -2.82 -17.24
N LYS A 149 14.37 -3.45 -16.77
CA LYS A 149 13.50 -2.86 -15.75
C LYS A 149 13.99 -3.19 -14.35
N ARG A 150 13.92 -2.20 -13.47
CA ARG A 150 14.35 -2.34 -12.09
C ARG A 150 13.13 -2.50 -11.16
N VAL A 151 13.29 -3.31 -10.13
CA VAL A 151 12.31 -3.45 -9.05
C VAL A 151 13.00 -3.14 -7.73
N VAL A 152 12.47 -2.18 -6.99
CA VAL A 152 12.98 -1.71 -5.68
C VAL A 152 11.94 -2.02 -4.61
N ALA A 153 12.35 -2.68 -3.52
CA ALA A 153 11.47 -2.99 -2.40
C ALA A 153 11.66 -1.96 -1.26
N ALA A 154 10.59 -1.29 -0.89
CA ALA A 154 10.54 -0.38 0.25
C ALA A 154 9.76 -1.04 1.39
N PHE A 155 10.45 -1.60 2.37
CA PHE A 155 9.80 -2.32 3.48
C PHE A 155 9.12 -1.36 4.44
N PRO A 156 7.82 -1.54 4.74
CA PRO A 156 7.13 -0.80 5.78
C PRO A 156 7.82 -0.92 7.14
N PRO A 157 7.56 -0.01 8.09
CA PRO A 157 8.06 -0.14 9.46
C PRO A 157 7.70 -1.51 10.06
N ALA A 158 8.57 -2.09 10.87
CA ALA A 158 8.39 -3.41 11.49
C ALA A 158 8.11 -4.58 10.51
N ARG A 159 8.31 -4.38 9.22
CA ARG A 159 8.18 -5.40 8.18
C ARG A 159 9.52 -5.68 7.53
N ASP A 160 9.67 -6.91 7.07
CA ASP A 160 10.87 -7.39 6.41
C ASP A 160 10.58 -8.66 5.61
N SER A 161 11.33 -8.90 4.53
CA SER A 161 11.19 -10.09 3.71
C SER A 161 12.55 -10.56 3.20
N TYR A 162 12.98 -11.72 3.67
CA TYR A 162 14.20 -12.35 3.17
C TYR A 162 14.11 -12.61 1.66
N HIS A 163 12.94 -13.09 1.19
CA HIS A 163 12.71 -13.39 -0.22
C HIS A 163 12.82 -12.15 -1.10
N LEU A 164 12.15 -11.06 -0.71
CA LEU A 164 12.22 -9.82 -1.50
C LEU A 164 13.60 -9.16 -1.47
N ARG A 165 14.37 -9.33 -0.39
CA ARG A 165 15.77 -8.89 -0.35
C ARG A 165 16.65 -9.61 -1.39
N GLY A 166 16.41 -10.91 -1.59
CA GLY A 166 17.17 -11.72 -2.54
C GLY A 166 16.82 -11.45 -4.00
N ILE A 167 15.58 -11.01 -4.29
CA ILE A 167 15.09 -10.90 -5.65
C ILE A 167 15.00 -9.45 -6.15
N ALA A 168 14.74 -8.47 -5.28
CA ALA A 168 14.71 -7.06 -5.67
C ALA A 168 16.11 -6.56 -6.10
N HIS A 169 16.17 -5.59 -7.01
CA HIS A 169 17.45 -4.97 -7.39
C HIS A 169 18.04 -4.13 -6.26
N GLU A 170 17.16 -3.49 -5.49
CA GLU A 170 17.50 -2.73 -4.29
C GLU A 170 16.38 -2.87 -3.27
N TYR A 171 16.71 -2.68 -1.99
CA TYR A 171 15.71 -2.61 -0.93
C TYR A 171 16.13 -1.62 0.15
N PHE A 172 15.14 -1.03 0.82
CA PHE A 172 15.33 -0.19 1.98
C PHE A 172 14.12 -0.22 2.91
N ARG A 173 14.28 0.26 4.13
CA ARG A 173 13.18 0.38 5.09
C ARG A 173 12.61 1.80 5.12
N LEU A 174 11.28 1.90 5.21
CA LEU A 174 10.63 3.18 5.40
C LEU A 174 10.90 3.71 6.81
N GLY A 175 11.72 4.76 6.87
CA GLY A 175 12.05 5.44 8.11
C GLY A 175 10.99 6.46 8.53
N ARG A 176 10.97 6.76 9.82
CA ARG A 176 10.06 7.73 10.46
C ARG A 176 10.04 9.10 9.76
N ALA A 177 11.20 9.59 9.33
CA ALA A 177 11.32 10.90 8.69
C ALA A 177 10.52 11.02 7.38
N ARG A 178 10.51 9.95 6.55
CA ARG A 178 9.71 9.92 5.32
C ARG A 178 8.20 9.95 5.63
N LEU A 179 7.75 9.16 6.60
CA LEU A 179 6.35 9.12 7.01
C LEU A 179 5.89 10.45 7.63
N SER A 180 6.67 11.03 8.52
CA SER A 180 6.32 12.30 9.19
C SER A 180 6.22 13.49 8.23
N LYS A 181 7.06 13.50 7.18
CA LYS A 181 7.06 14.56 6.16
C LYS A 181 6.03 14.34 5.05
N SER A 182 5.31 13.22 5.05
CA SER A 182 4.32 12.85 4.05
C SER A 182 2.94 12.71 4.67
N GLN A 183 2.54 13.66 5.51
CA GLN A 183 1.23 13.66 6.13
C GLN A 183 0.25 14.53 5.33
N LEU A 184 -1.00 14.08 5.19
CA LEU A 184 -2.09 14.92 4.71
C LEU A 184 -2.32 16.09 5.70
N PRO A 185 -2.85 17.22 5.23
CA PRO A 185 -3.31 18.28 6.12
C PRO A 185 -4.30 17.73 7.18
N PRO A 186 -4.39 18.35 8.37
CA PRO A 186 -5.31 17.90 9.43
C PRO A 186 -6.77 17.85 9.00
N ALA A 187 -7.14 18.64 8.00
CA ALA A 187 -8.45 18.62 7.35
C ALA A 187 -8.31 18.80 5.84
N ILE A 188 -9.14 18.08 5.08
CA ILE A 188 -9.22 18.16 3.62
C ILE A 188 -10.66 18.50 3.26
N LYS A 189 -10.84 19.53 2.43
CA LYS A 189 -12.14 19.92 1.91
C LYS A 189 -12.45 19.15 0.63
N LYS A 190 -13.57 18.47 0.59
CA LYS A 190 -14.12 17.83 -0.62
C LYS A 190 -14.74 18.86 -1.55
N ALA A 191 -15.01 18.46 -2.79
CA ALA A 191 -15.66 19.31 -3.78
C ALA A 191 -17.06 19.79 -3.35
N ASP A 192 -17.79 18.97 -2.57
CA ASP A 192 -19.09 19.29 -1.99
C ASP A 192 -19.02 20.21 -0.76
N GLY A 193 -17.82 20.67 -0.37
CA GLY A 193 -17.58 21.54 0.78
C GLY A 193 -17.39 20.79 2.10
N PHE A 194 -17.64 19.47 2.16
CA PHE A 194 -17.48 18.67 3.37
C PHE A 194 -16.02 18.59 3.82
N LEU A 195 -15.77 18.72 5.13
CA LEU A 195 -14.42 18.66 5.71
C LEU A 195 -14.14 17.27 6.27
N LEU A 196 -13.21 16.57 5.64
CA LEU A 196 -12.64 15.32 6.13
C LEU A 196 -11.53 15.65 7.13
N ARG A 197 -11.68 15.19 8.37
CA ARG A 197 -10.71 15.44 9.43
C ARG A 197 -9.93 14.17 9.77
N ARG A 198 -8.66 14.35 10.11
CA ARG A 198 -7.82 13.28 10.62
C ARG A 198 -8.51 12.61 11.82
N PRO A 199 -8.67 11.27 11.84
CA PRO A 199 -9.18 10.54 12.98
C PRO A 199 -8.40 10.83 14.27
N VAL A 200 -9.12 10.96 15.38
CA VAL A 200 -8.51 11.27 16.70
C VAL A 200 -7.54 10.15 17.12
N GLU A 201 -7.87 8.92 16.80
CA GLU A 201 -7.05 7.73 17.11
C GLU A 201 -5.70 7.71 16.35
N TRP A 202 -5.51 8.63 15.40
CA TRP A 202 -4.29 8.79 14.60
C TRP A 202 -3.54 10.10 14.87
N GLN A 203 -3.92 10.79 15.93
CA GLN A 203 -3.28 12.04 16.37
C GLN A 203 -2.04 11.79 17.24
#